data_d3920db27c83b2d8143fbac8d66f1d93
#
_entry.id   d3920db27c83b2d8143fbac8d66f1d93
#
_cell.length_a   1.000
_cell.length_b   1.000
_cell.length_c   1.000
_cell.angle_alpha   90.00
_cell.angle_beta   90.00
_cell.angle_gamma   90.00
#
_symmetry.space_group_name_H-M   'P 1'
#
loop_
_entity.id
_entity.type
_entity.pdbx_description
1 polymer ?
#
loop_
_entity_poly.entity_id
_entity_poly.type
_entity_poly.pdbx_seq_one_letter_code
_entity_poly.pdbx_strand_id
1 'polypeptide(L)'
;MPCQPIPIIKKTIWLLVLALCSVTAASAQQTNCSAKIDQLPDAPELRGFHLGMTYDQVKARVPPIQFGRTDEFGVAKISINPSFGPQFDKTSFADVRTISLDFLDGKLVTLWVGYESTFKWQKLDEFVSGMSKSLNLPAVWPPKRGGQELRCDGFSVLASLIAGSPGIRLTDEVAQETIANRREAAAAAAEAAETAVIGDQRTKLYYPSDCSARDKVPEASRATFKDKDEAEKAGYKLAKDCQ
;
A
#
# COMPACT_ATOMS: atom_id res chain seq x y z
N MET A 1 24.37 82.98 15.05
CA MET A 1 25.26 81.93 15.60
C MET A 1 25.14 80.74 14.80
N PRO A 2 26.16 80.08 14.31
CA PRO A 2 26.18 79.42 13.02
C PRO A 2 25.84 77.95 13.09
N CYS A 3 25.14 77.50 12.06
CA CYS A 3 24.95 76.11 11.68
C CYS A 3 26.27 75.49 11.25
N GLN A 4 26.64 74.35 11.81
CA GLN A 4 27.68 73.48 11.28
C GLN A 4 27.10 72.29 10.50
N PRO A 5 27.67 71.88 9.37
CA PRO A 5 27.18 70.80 8.53
C PRO A 5 27.61 69.42 9.06
N ILE A 6 26.72 68.49 9.01
CA ILE A 6 26.92 67.08 9.35
C ILE A 6 27.59 66.36 8.14
N PRO A 7 28.61 65.52 8.35
CA PRO A 7 29.37 64.92 7.26
C PRO A 7 28.57 63.70 6.66
N ILE A 8 28.61 63.64 5.35
CA ILE A 8 28.14 62.57 4.48
C ILE A 8 29.10 61.36 4.59
N ILE A 9 28.82 60.43 5.49
CA ILE A 9 29.45 59.07 5.47
C ILE A 9 28.43 58.06 5.92
N LYS A 10 27.62 57.56 5.02
CA LYS A 10 26.79 56.34 5.19
C LYS A 10 26.19 55.83 3.88
N LYS A 11 26.99 55.69 2.82
CA LYS A 11 26.50 55.07 1.57
C LYS A 11 27.30 53.86 1.07
N THR A 12 28.21 53.31 1.89
CA THR A 12 29.09 52.23 1.43
C THR A 12 28.96 50.91 2.20
N ILE A 13 28.00 50.75 3.10
CA ILE A 13 27.85 49.50 3.91
C ILE A 13 26.65 48.62 3.45
N TRP A 14 25.83 49.07 2.49
CA TRP A 14 24.63 48.33 2.08
C TRP A 14 24.80 47.38 0.89
N LEU A 15 26.00 47.29 0.32
CA LEU A 15 26.29 46.44 -0.85
C LEU A 15 27.03 45.12 -0.54
N LEU A 16 27.32 44.84 0.74
CA LEU A 16 28.09 43.65 1.15
C LEU A 16 27.27 42.55 1.89
N VAL A 17 25.96 42.74 2.06
CA VAL A 17 25.08 41.76 2.76
C VAL A 17 24.20 40.94 1.79
N LEU A 18 24.21 41.23 0.49
CA LEU A 18 23.35 40.55 -0.50
C LEU A 18 24.00 39.37 -1.24
N ALA A 19 25.20 38.95 -0.82
CA ALA A 19 25.95 37.89 -1.53
C ALA A 19 26.08 36.55 -0.79
N LEU A 20 25.31 36.30 0.29
CA LEU A 20 25.50 35.08 1.11
C LEU A 20 24.22 34.28 1.38
N CYS A 21 23.20 34.37 0.51
CA CYS A 21 22.09 33.42 0.53
C CYS A 21 22.01 32.64 -0.79
N SER A 22 23.13 32.07 -1.23
CA SER A 22 23.07 30.92 -2.15
C SER A 22 22.68 29.70 -1.32
N VAL A 23 21.39 29.56 -1.01
CA VAL A 23 20.81 28.30 -0.56
C VAL A 23 20.97 27.36 -1.73
N THR A 24 22.03 26.56 -1.71
CA THR A 24 22.09 25.36 -2.56
C THR A 24 20.91 24.48 -2.16
N ALA A 25 19.82 24.62 -2.89
CA ALA A 25 18.79 23.60 -2.92
C ALA A 25 19.49 22.31 -3.37
N ALA A 26 19.86 21.46 -2.41
CA ALA A 26 20.21 20.09 -2.70
C ALA A 26 18.97 19.47 -3.35
N SER A 27 18.95 19.47 -4.69
CA SER A 27 17.99 18.70 -5.45
C SER A 27 18.16 17.26 -4.97
N ALA A 28 17.19 16.79 -4.19
CA ALA A 28 17.08 15.37 -3.92
C ALA A 28 17.01 14.72 -5.32
N GLN A 29 18.08 14.08 -5.74
CA GLN A 29 18.11 13.31 -6.95
C GLN A 29 17.07 12.21 -6.76
N GLN A 30 15.89 12.40 -7.32
CA GLN A 30 14.94 11.32 -7.53
C GLN A 30 15.68 10.31 -8.42
N THR A 31 16.06 9.19 -7.83
CA THR A 31 16.60 8.07 -8.58
C THR A 31 15.45 7.52 -9.41
N ASN A 32 15.39 7.94 -10.68
CA ASN A 32 14.40 7.42 -11.62
C ASN A 32 14.75 5.96 -11.92
N CYS A 33 14.06 5.03 -11.30
CA CYS A 33 14.15 3.62 -11.59
C CYS A 33 13.12 3.27 -12.68
N SER A 34 13.58 2.95 -13.88
CA SER A 34 12.74 2.55 -15.01
C SER A 34 12.57 1.02 -15.17
N ALA A 35 13.09 0.24 -14.22
CA ALA A 35 12.93 -1.22 -14.22
C ALA A 35 11.44 -1.57 -14.06
N LYS A 36 11.01 -2.67 -14.71
CA LYS A 36 9.66 -3.23 -14.60
C LYS A 36 9.70 -4.57 -13.86
N ILE A 37 8.57 -4.99 -13.31
CA ILE A 37 8.44 -6.24 -12.54
C ILE A 37 8.91 -7.45 -13.36
N ASP A 38 8.52 -7.54 -14.62
CA ASP A 38 8.84 -8.63 -15.54
C ASP A 38 10.31 -8.65 -16.00
N GLN A 39 11.06 -7.60 -15.71
CA GLN A 39 12.49 -7.46 -16.02
C GLN A 39 13.40 -7.79 -14.84
N LEU A 40 12.82 -8.03 -13.66
CA LEU A 40 13.61 -8.40 -12.49
C LEU A 40 14.22 -9.79 -12.67
N PRO A 41 15.53 -9.96 -12.46
CA PRO A 41 16.18 -11.26 -12.53
C PRO A 41 15.76 -12.16 -11.36
N ASP A 42 15.92 -13.46 -11.53
CA ASP A 42 15.83 -14.42 -10.43
C ASP A 42 16.96 -14.15 -9.44
N ALA A 43 16.62 -13.60 -8.28
CA ALA A 43 17.56 -13.33 -7.21
C ALA A 43 17.59 -14.51 -6.22
N PRO A 44 18.76 -15.14 -5.98
CA PRO A 44 18.88 -16.28 -5.05
C PRO A 44 18.39 -15.95 -3.64
N GLU A 45 18.54 -14.70 -3.22
CA GLU A 45 18.08 -14.21 -1.92
C GLU A 45 16.55 -14.29 -1.79
N LEU A 46 15.79 -14.13 -2.87
CA LEU A 46 14.33 -14.26 -2.88
C LEU A 46 13.84 -15.71 -2.98
N ARG A 47 14.76 -16.69 -2.95
CA ARG A 47 14.44 -18.13 -2.96
C ARG A 47 13.56 -18.56 -4.16
N GLY A 48 13.75 -17.88 -5.29
CA GLY A 48 13.00 -18.11 -6.51
C GLY A 48 11.57 -17.57 -6.51
N PHE A 49 11.19 -16.80 -5.50
CA PHE A 49 9.91 -16.07 -5.53
C PHE A 49 10.08 -14.75 -6.27
N HIS A 50 9.07 -14.39 -7.06
CA HIS A 50 9.00 -13.09 -7.73
C HIS A 50 7.53 -12.64 -7.85
N LEU A 51 7.30 -11.34 -7.99
CA LEU A 51 5.97 -10.78 -8.22
C LEU A 51 5.36 -11.35 -9.52
N GLY A 52 4.03 -11.47 -9.55
CA GLY A 52 3.29 -12.03 -10.67
C GLY A 52 3.17 -13.57 -10.68
N MET A 53 3.88 -14.30 -9.81
CA MET A 53 3.71 -15.76 -9.69
C MET A 53 2.29 -16.13 -9.35
N THR A 54 1.80 -17.22 -9.95
CA THR A 54 0.51 -17.85 -9.60
C THR A 54 0.63 -18.73 -8.36
N TYR A 55 -0.52 -19.12 -7.78
CA TYR A 55 -0.55 -20.10 -6.68
C TYR A 55 0.20 -21.39 -7.02
N ASP A 56 0.02 -21.92 -8.24
CA ASP A 56 0.64 -23.19 -8.63
C ASP A 56 2.17 -23.04 -8.79
N GLN A 57 2.63 -21.92 -9.28
CA GLN A 57 4.06 -21.63 -9.34
C GLN A 57 4.69 -21.52 -7.95
N VAL A 58 3.98 -20.90 -6.98
CA VAL A 58 4.42 -20.85 -5.59
C VAL A 58 4.38 -22.24 -4.95
N LYS A 59 3.31 -23.03 -5.15
CA LYS A 59 3.21 -24.41 -4.64
C LYS A 59 4.33 -25.32 -5.13
N ALA A 60 4.78 -25.12 -6.36
CA ALA A 60 5.88 -25.91 -6.92
C ALA A 60 7.23 -25.64 -6.25
N ARG A 61 7.36 -24.51 -5.50
CA ARG A 61 8.62 -24.10 -4.84
C ARG A 61 8.67 -24.43 -3.35
N VAL A 62 7.53 -24.73 -2.76
CA VAL A 62 7.40 -25.03 -1.32
C VAL A 62 6.65 -26.33 -1.12
N PRO A 63 6.89 -27.02 0.02
CA PRO A 63 6.09 -28.18 0.40
C PRO A 63 4.60 -27.85 0.47
N PRO A 64 3.72 -28.84 0.61
CA PRO A 64 2.29 -28.61 0.74
C PRO A 64 1.96 -27.61 1.83
N ILE A 65 1.56 -26.41 1.42
CA ILE A 65 1.09 -25.33 2.28
C ILE A 65 -0.35 -25.02 1.95
N GLN A 66 -1.13 -24.67 2.97
CA GLN A 66 -2.49 -24.23 2.75
C GLN A 66 -2.49 -22.72 2.46
N PHE A 67 -3.05 -22.35 1.33
CA PHE A 67 -3.33 -20.95 1.03
C PHE A 67 -4.50 -20.48 1.89
N GLY A 68 -4.37 -19.24 2.42
CA GLY A 68 -5.48 -18.58 3.12
C GLY A 68 -6.70 -18.42 2.20
N ARG A 69 -7.87 -18.21 2.79
CA ARG A 69 -9.07 -17.87 2.02
C ARG A 69 -8.84 -16.53 1.32
N THR A 70 -9.30 -16.44 0.08
CA THR A 70 -9.40 -15.17 -0.62
C THR A 70 -10.53 -14.36 0.01
N ASP A 71 -10.25 -13.11 0.35
CA ASP A 71 -11.25 -12.18 0.87
C ASP A 71 -12.13 -11.62 -0.26
N GLU A 72 -13.13 -10.81 0.11
CA GLU A 72 -14.07 -10.19 -0.82
C GLU A 72 -13.42 -9.21 -1.81
N PHE A 73 -12.20 -8.77 -1.53
CA PHE A 73 -11.41 -7.89 -2.40
C PHE A 73 -10.49 -8.66 -3.35
N GLY A 74 -10.51 -9.99 -3.32
CA GLY A 74 -9.65 -10.85 -4.13
C GLY A 74 -8.27 -11.09 -3.51
N VAL A 75 -8.06 -10.70 -2.25
CA VAL A 75 -6.76 -10.81 -1.58
C VAL A 75 -6.67 -12.11 -0.79
N ALA A 76 -5.58 -12.84 -0.97
CA ALA A 76 -5.21 -13.97 -0.12
C ALA A 76 -3.79 -13.78 0.40
N LYS A 77 -3.54 -14.23 1.62
CA LYS A 77 -2.26 -14.10 2.30
C LYS A 77 -1.75 -15.44 2.77
N ILE A 78 -0.43 -15.62 2.70
CA ILE A 78 0.25 -16.77 3.25
C ILE A 78 1.55 -16.35 3.91
N SER A 79 1.91 -17.03 4.98
CA SER A 79 3.20 -16.87 5.64
C SER A 79 3.91 -18.23 5.75
N ILE A 80 5.15 -18.26 5.37
CA ILE A 80 6.03 -19.42 5.36
C ILE A 80 7.13 -19.16 6.38
N ASN A 81 7.24 -20.05 7.39
CA ASN A 81 8.28 -19.99 8.41
C ASN A 81 9.11 -21.26 8.35
N PRO A 82 10.20 -21.27 7.57
CA PRO A 82 10.96 -22.49 7.31
C PRO A 82 11.54 -23.13 8.58
N SER A 83 11.87 -22.33 9.60
CA SER A 83 12.43 -22.82 10.86
C SER A 83 11.46 -23.66 11.70
N PHE A 84 10.15 -23.52 11.47
CA PHE A 84 9.10 -24.20 12.28
C PHE A 84 8.45 -25.38 11.55
N GLY A 85 8.69 -25.55 10.26
CA GLY A 85 8.10 -26.61 9.46
C GLY A 85 9.12 -27.70 9.13
N PRO A 86 8.97 -28.94 9.65
CA PRO A 86 9.89 -30.05 9.37
C PRO A 86 9.90 -30.44 7.88
N GLN A 87 8.85 -30.04 7.13
CA GLN A 87 8.71 -30.30 5.71
C GLN A 87 9.58 -29.38 4.83
N PHE A 88 10.13 -28.29 5.37
CA PHE A 88 10.97 -27.37 4.60
C PHE A 88 12.41 -27.88 4.51
N ASP A 89 12.94 -27.86 3.30
CA ASP A 89 14.35 -28.13 3.10
C ASP A 89 15.19 -26.97 3.67
N LYS A 90 15.91 -27.25 4.74
CA LYS A 90 16.73 -26.26 5.46
C LYS A 90 17.83 -25.68 4.60
N THR A 91 18.28 -26.39 3.57
CA THR A 91 19.32 -25.93 2.64
C THR A 91 18.75 -24.89 1.68
N SER A 92 17.60 -25.18 1.10
CA SER A 92 16.92 -24.27 0.17
C SER A 92 16.45 -22.97 0.83
N PHE A 93 16.13 -23.03 2.13
CA PHE A 93 15.67 -21.88 2.92
C PHE A 93 16.68 -21.41 3.97
N ALA A 94 17.97 -21.74 3.79
CA ALA A 94 19.01 -21.28 4.70
C ALA A 94 18.96 -19.76 4.92
N ASP A 95 19.17 -19.30 6.15
CA ASP A 95 19.14 -17.89 6.55
C ASP A 95 17.79 -17.16 6.33
N VAL A 96 16.72 -17.85 5.95
CA VAL A 96 15.39 -17.27 5.83
C VAL A 96 14.58 -17.58 7.08
N ARG A 97 14.12 -16.52 7.76
CA ARG A 97 13.26 -16.63 8.94
C ARG A 97 11.78 -16.73 8.53
N THR A 98 11.35 -15.87 7.64
CA THR A 98 9.93 -15.81 7.24
C THR A 98 9.81 -15.32 5.80
N ILE A 99 8.87 -15.87 5.05
CA ILE A 99 8.42 -15.34 3.77
C ILE A 99 6.91 -15.06 3.89
N SER A 100 6.49 -13.84 3.58
CA SER A 100 5.07 -13.47 3.50
C SER A 100 4.72 -13.13 2.05
N LEU A 101 3.62 -13.70 1.60
CA LEU A 101 3.14 -13.62 0.22
C LEU A 101 1.69 -13.13 0.24
N ASP A 102 1.43 -11.97 -0.38
CA ASP A 102 0.07 -11.49 -0.60
C ASP A 102 -0.26 -11.63 -2.09
N PHE A 103 -1.43 -12.19 -2.36
CA PHE A 103 -1.94 -12.42 -3.71
C PHE A 103 -3.16 -11.53 -3.95
N LEU A 104 -3.29 -11.07 -5.19
CA LEU A 104 -4.51 -10.47 -5.72
C LEU A 104 -4.97 -11.32 -6.91
N ASP A 105 -6.21 -11.82 -6.88
CA ASP A 105 -6.80 -12.62 -7.95
C ASP A 105 -5.89 -13.80 -8.39
N GLY A 106 -5.20 -14.41 -7.41
CA GLY A 106 -4.31 -15.56 -7.64
C GLY A 106 -2.90 -15.24 -8.11
N LYS A 107 -2.51 -13.96 -8.23
CA LYS A 107 -1.16 -13.52 -8.58
C LYS A 107 -0.46 -12.89 -7.39
N LEU A 108 0.81 -13.21 -7.18
CA LEU A 108 1.66 -12.65 -6.12
C LEU A 108 1.91 -11.16 -6.37
N VAL A 109 1.44 -10.32 -5.47
CA VAL A 109 1.52 -8.85 -5.58
C VAL A 109 2.35 -8.21 -4.46
N THR A 110 2.59 -8.95 -3.38
CA THR A 110 3.56 -8.55 -2.35
C THR A 110 4.37 -9.76 -1.93
N LEU A 111 5.68 -9.61 -1.98
CA LEU A 111 6.66 -10.56 -1.47
C LEU A 111 7.46 -9.90 -0.38
N TRP A 112 7.44 -10.46 0.83
CA TRP A 112 8.34 -10.07 1.91
C TRP A 112 9.19 -11.25 2.36
N VAL A 113 10.50 -11.06 2.42
CA VAL A 113 11.46 -12.04 2.93
C VAL A 113 12.20 -11.42 4.10
N GLY A 114 12.05 -12.02 5.28
CA GLY A 114 12.81 -11.69 6.48
C GLY A 114 13.90 -12.74 6.70
N TYR A 115 15.11 -12.26 6.93
CA TYR A 115 16.29 -13.13 7.11
C TYR A 115 16.64 -13.30 8.58
N GLU A 116 17.43 -14.31 8.87
CA GLU A 116 18.04 -14.53 10.17
C GLU A 116 19.15 -13.51 10.44
N SER A 117 19.52 -13.35 11.71
CA SER A 117 20.64 -12.50 12.11
C SER A 117 22.01 -12.99 11.62
N THR A 118 22.07 -14.17 11.04
CA THR A 118 23.27 -14.77 10.44
C THR A 118 23.40 -14.51 8.94
N PHE A 119 22.40 -13.85 8.33
CA PHE A 119 22.43 -13.56 6.90
C PHE A 119 23.66 -12.72 6.53
N LYS A 120 24.23 -12.94 5.34
CA LYS A 120 25.52 -12.39 4.91
C LYS A 120 25.64 -10.86 4.93
N TRP A 121 24.53 -10.12 4.86
CA TRP A 121 24.51 -8.66 4.89
C TRP A 121 23.72 -8.16 6.09
N GLN A 122 24.42 -7.74 7.14
CA GLN A 122 23.81 -7.37 8.43
C GLN A 122 23.48 -5.88 8.55
N LYS A 123 24.27 -5.04 7.87
CA LYS A 123 24.01 -3.59 7.86
C LYS A 123 23.09 -3.23 6.72
N LEU A 124 22.21 -2.24 6.93
CA LEU A 124 21.22 -1.82 5.94
C LEU A 124 21.86 -1.46 4.59
N ASP A 125 22.96 -0.70 4.60
CA ASP A 125 23.63 -0.26 3.37
C ASP A 125 24.28 -1.44 2.62
N GLU A 126 24.85 -2.40 3.35
CA GLU A 126 25.40 -3.64 2.77
C GLU A 126 24.27 -4.48 2.15
N PHE A 127 23.13 -4.58 2.86
CA PHE A 127 21.95 -5.28 2.40
C PHE A 127 21.34 -4.64 1.15
N VAL A 128 21.15 -3.31 1.15
CA VAL A 128 20.69 -2.56 -0.03
C VAL A 128 21.63 -2.74 -1.21
N SER A 129 22.93 -2.58 -0.99
CA SER A 129 23.93 -2.76 -2.06
C SER A 129 23.91 -4.18 -2.65
N GLY A 130 23.78 -5.19 -1.80
CA GLY A 130 23.70 -6.59 -2.21
C GLY A 130 22.44 -6.87 -3.01
N MET A 131 21.28 -6.43 -2.50
CA MET A 131 19.99 -6.61 -3.16
C MET A 131 19.89 -5.83 -4.48
N SER A 132 20.45 -4.61 -4.53
CA SER A 132 20.54 -3.85 -5.78
C SER A 132 21.27 -4.62 -6.88
N LYS A 133 22.39 -5.23 -6.55
CA LYS A 133 23.16 -6.06 -7.49
C LYS A 133 22.37 -7.32 -7.89
N SER A 134 21.77 -8.00 -6.92
CA SER A 134 21.06 -9.25 -7.15
C SER A 134 19.80 -9.06 -8.01
N LEU A 135 19.12 -7.91 -7.86
CA LEU A 135 17.90 -7.55 -8.59
C LEU A 135 18.18 -6.67 -9.81
N ASN A 136 19.44 -6.35 -10.10
CA ASN A 136 19.83 -5.42 -11.18
C ASN A 136 19.11 -4.06 -11.07
N LEU A 137 19.08 -3.50 -9.86
CA LEU A 137 18.42 -2.23 -9.54
C LEU A 137 19.46 -1.13 -9.26
N PRO A 138 19.08 0.17 -9.32
CA PRO A 138 19.95 1.27 -8.87
C PRO A 138 20.50 1.04 -7.47
N ALA A 139 21.75 1.45 -7.26
CA ALA A 139 22.48 1.20 -6.00
C ALA A 139 22.03 2.12 -4.85
N VAL A 140 21.40 3.25 -5.18
CA VAL A 140 20.98 4.28 -4.19
C VAL A 140 19.47 4.20 -3.98
N TRP A 141 19.07 3.85 -2.78
CA TRP A 141 17.66 3.84 -2.36
C TRP A 141 17.42 4.96 -1.35
N PRO A 142 16.46 5.85 -1.62
CA PRO A 142 16.10 6.93 -0.69
C PRO A 142 15.74 6.40 0.70
N PRO A 143 16.11 7.14 1.77
CA PRO A 143 15.70 6.77 3.12
C PRO A 143 14.19 6.86 3.26
N LYS A 144 13.60 5.89 3.95
CA LYS A 144 12.19 5.83 4.34
C LYS A 144 12.09 5.41 5.80
N ARG A 145 10.99 5.76 6.46
CA ARG A 145 10.74 5.34 7.84
C ARG A 145 10.89 3.82 7.96
N GLY A 146 11.88 3.38 8.73
CA GLY A 146 12.18 1.96 8.98
C GLY A 146 13.11 1.30 7.96
N GLY A 147 13.69 2.03 6.99
CA GLY A 147 14.59 1.44 6.01
C GLY A 147 14.96 2.38 4.85
N GLN A 148 15.20 1.77 3.70
CA GLN A 148 15.46 2.46 2.42
C GLN A 148 14.53 1.88 1.35
N GLU A 149 13.88 2.73 0.57
CA GLU A 149 12.91 2.33 -0.47
C GLU A 149 13.34 2.84 -1.84
N LEU A 150 13.28 1.96 -2.82
CA LEU A 150 13.38 2.31 -4.23
C LEU A 150 12.01 2.14 -4.89
N ARG A 151 11.56 3.18 -5.60
CA ARG A 151 10.35 3.12 -6.43
C ARG A 151 10.74 3.04 -7.89
N CYS A 152 10.17 2.07 -8.58
CA CYS A 152 10.37 1.81 -10.00
C CYS A 152 9.05 1.93 -10.78
N ASP A 153 9.05 1.54 -12.05
CA ASP A 153 7.86 1.58 -12.90
C ASP A 153 6.87 0.48 -12.48
N GLY A 154 5.84 0.87 -11.75
CA GLY A 154 4.75 0.00 -11.28
C GLY A 154 5.06 -0.84 -10.03
N PHE A 155 6.25 -0.73 -9.42
CA PHE A 155 6.56 -1.46 -8.20
C PHE A 155 7.51 -0.69 -7.27
N SER A 156 7.58 -1.14 -6.02
CA SER A 156 8.55 -0.65 -5.04
C SER A 156 9.31 -1.79 -4.35
N VAL A 157 10.51 -1.48 -3.89
CA VAL A 157 11.36 -2.37 -3.10
C VAL A 157 11.78 -1.65 -1.84
N LEU A 158 11.46 -2.22 -0.67
CA LEU A 158 11.83 -1.70 0.65
C LEU A 158 12.79 -2.66 1.33
N ALA A 159 13.97 -2.19 1.64
CA ALA A 159 14.92 -2.86 2.54
C ALA A 159 14.79 -2.29 3.95
N SER A 160 14.78 -3.14 4.96
CA SER A 160 14.65 -2.74 6.37
C SER A 160 15.43 -3.65 7.31
N LEU A 161 15.70 -3.15 8.53
CA LEU A 161 16.17 -3.97 9.64
C LEU A 161 15.06 -4.07 10.68
N ILE A 162 14.58 -5.28 10.95
CA ILE A 162 13.55 -5.56 11.97
C ILE A 162 14.21 -6.31 13.12
N ALA A 163 14.30 -5.67 14.28
CA ALA A 163 15.04 -6.18 15.44
C ALA A 163 16.49 -6.61 15.10
N GLY A 164 17.16 -5.81 14.24
CA GLY A 164 18.54 -6.07 13.80
C GLY A 164 18.68 -7.09 12.68
N SER A 165 17.60 -7.72 12.23
CA SER A 165 17.64 -8.69 11.12
C SER A 165 17.17 -8.05 9.83
N PRO A 166 17.83 -8.29 8.71
CA PRO A 166 17.47 -7.69 7.43
C PRO A 166 16.20 -8.30 6.86
N GLY A 167 15.49 -7.50 6.08
CA GLY A 167 14.32 -7.94 5.35
C GLY A 167 14.09 -7.08 4.11
N ILE A 168 13.50 -7.70 3.10
CA ILE A 168 13.15 -7.04 1.85
C ILE A 168 11.68 -7.25 1.52
N ARG A 169 11.04 -6.20 1.03
CA ARG A 169 9.66 -6.25 0.51
C ARG A 169 9.63 -5.73 -0.90
N LEU A 170 9.08 -6.53 -1.79
CA LEU A 170 8.71 -6.13 -3.14
C LEU A 170 7.18 -5.96 -3.18
N THR A 171 6.71 -4.88 -3.78
CA THR A 171 5.28 -4.55 -3.84
C THR A 171 4.92 -4.11 -5.26
N ASP A 172 3.92 -4.75 -5.85
CA ASP A 172 3.26 -4.30 -7.07
C ASP A 172 2.32 -3.14 -6.71
N GLU A 173 2.70 -1.92 -7.06
CA GLU A 173 1.96 -0.71 -6.71
C GLU A 173 0.62 -0.62 -7.46
N VAL A 174 0.56 -1.12 -8.70
CA VAL A 174 -0.68 -1.14 -9.49
C VAL A 174 -1.71 -2.08 -8.87
N ALA A 175 -1.26 -3.24 -8.40
CA ALA A 175 -2.11 -4.18 -7.68
C ALA A 175 -2.58 -3.61 -6.33
N GLN A 176 -1.71 -2.89 -5.60
CA GLN A 176 -2.09 -2.24 -4.34
C GLN A 176 -3.14 -1.15 -4.55
N GLU A 177 -3.02 -0.36 -5.62
CA GLU A 177 -4.04 0.62 -6.00
C GLU A 177 -5.37 -0.07 -6.32
N THR A 178 -5.34 -1.18 -7.04
CA THR A 178 -6.54 -1.98 -7.34
C THR A 178 -7.23 -2.47 -6.06
N ILE A 179 -6.46 -2.96 -5.07
CA ILE A 179 -6.99 -3.38 -3.76
C ILE A 179 -7.62 -2.19 -3.01
N ALA A 180 -6.94 -1.05 -3.01
CA ALA A 180 -7.43 0.16 -2.36
C ALA A 180 -8.76 0.63 -2.98
N ASN A 181 -8.84 0.67 -4.31
CA ASN A 181 -10.05 1.06 -5.04
C ASN A 181 -11.23 0.11 -4.78
N ARG A 182 -10.99 -1.21 -4.71
CA ARG A 182 -12.04 -2.20 -4.36
C ARG A 182 -12.57 -1.97 -2.94
N ARG A 183 -11.69 -1.70 -1.98
CA ARG A 183 -12.07 -1.41 -0.59
C ARG A 183 -12.85 -0.11 -0.46
N GLU A 184 -12.41 0.94 -1.15
CA GLU A 184 -13.11 2.22 -1.16
C GLU A 184 -14.50 2.10 -1.78
N ALA A 185 -14.63 1.40 -2.91
CA ALA A 185 -15.92 1.16 -3.55
C ALA A 185 -16.87 0.35 -2.64
N ALA A 186 -16.37 -0.66 -1.93
CA ALA A 186 -17.17 -1.43 -0.98
C ALA A 186 -17.60 -0.59 0.23
N ALA A 187 -16.72 0.25 0.76
CA ALA A 187 -17.05 1.16 1.85
C ALA A 187 -18.12 2.17 1.44
N ALA A 188 -17.98 2.77 0.25
CA ALA A 188 -18.99 3.69 -0.29
C ALA A 188 -20.33 3.00 -0.54
N ALA A 189 -20.33 1.75 -1.02
CA ALA A 189 -21.56 0.98 -1.19
C ALA A 189 -22.23 0.64 0.15
N ALA A 190 -21.45 0.33 1.18
CA ALA A 190 -21.97 0.06 2.52
C ALA A 190 -22.59 1.33 3.14
N GLU A 191 -21.93 2.48 3.03
CA GLU A 191 -22.47 3.77 3.49
C GLU A 191 -23.75 4.15 2.74
N ALA A 192 -23.77 3.97 1.42
CA ALA A 192 -24.97 4.20 0.62
C ALA A 192 -26.12 3.28 1.02
N ALA A 193 -25.85 2.02 1.35
CA ALA A 193 -26.86 1.06 1.81
C ALA A 193 -27.40 1.42 3.21
N GLU A 194 -26.54 1.91 4.09
CA GLU A 194 -26.93 2.35 5.44
C GLU A 194 -27.83 3.58 5.38
N THR A 195 -27.53 4.54 4.51
CA THR A 195 -28.27 5.80 4.38
C THR A 195 -29.49 5.70 3.46
N ALA A 196 -29.61 4.65 2.66
CA ALA A 196 -30.69 4.46 1.69
C ALA A 196 -32.08 4.44 2.35
N VAL A 197 -33.04 5.02 1.65
CA VAL A 197 -34.47 4.95 1.98
C VAL A 197 -35.06 3.69 1.34
N ILE A 198 -35.77 2.88 2.11
CA ILE A 198 -36.42 1.66 1.64
C ILE A 198 -37.91 1.91 1.38
N GLY A 199 -38.39 1.63 0.18
CA GLY A 199 -39.79 1.65 -0.19
C GLY A 199 -40.41 0.25 -0.21
N ASP A 200 -41.67 0.13 0.20
CA ASP A 200 -42.47 -1.08 -0.04
C ASP A 200 -43.33 -0.87 -1.30
N GLN A 201 -43.00 -1.61 -2.35
CA GLN A 201 -43.71 -1.51 -3.66
C GLN A 201 -45.21 -1.80 -3.58
N ARG A 202 -45.66 -2.59 -2.60
CA ARG A 202 -47.04 -2.98 -2.41
C ARG A 202 -47.86 -1.87 -1.77
N THR A 203 -47.28 -1.21 -0.77
CA THR A 203 -47.98 -0.18 0.02
C THR A 203 -47.68 1.23 -0.48
N LYS A 204 -46.67 1.40 -1.31
CA LYS A 204 -46.12 2.69 -1.74
C LYS A 204 -45.74 3.58 -0.55
N LEU A 205 -45.25 2.96 0.52
CA LEU A 205 -44.68 3.67 1.68
C LEU A 205 -43.18 3.59 1.63
N TYR A 206 -42.50 4.65 2.07
CA TYR A 206 -41.05 4.63 2.26
C TYR A 206 -40.67 4.77 3.74
N TYR A 207 -39.52 4.20 4.07
CA TYR A 207 -38.97 4.10 5.42
C TYR A 207 -37.55 4.68 5.39
N PRO A 208 -37.25 5.79 6.08
CA PRO A 208 -35.92 6.35 6.23
C PRO A 208 -34.98 5.38 6.95
N SER A 209 -33.67 5.66 6.85
CA SER A 209 -32.62 4.81 7.43
C SER A 209 -32.71 4.65 8.96
N ASP A 210 -33.21 5.64 9.66
CA ASP A 210 -33.40 5.68 11.11
C ASP A 210 -34.71 5.03 11.58
N CYS A 211 -35.56 4.58 10.67
CA CYS A 211 -36.84 3.98 11.00
C CYS A 211 -36.76 2.47 11.24
N SER A 212 -37.04 2.01 12.46
CA SER A 212 -37.00 0.58 12.82
C SER A 212 -37.99 -0.31 12.06
N ALA A 213 -39.05 0.28 11.47
CA ALA A 213 -40.00 -0.44 10.63
C ALA A 213 -39.44 -0.80 9.23
N ARG A 214 -38.33 -0.20 8.82
CA ARG A 214 -37.61 -0.45 7.58
C ARG A 214 -37.30 -1.93 7.38
N ASP A 215 -36.82 -2.60 8.42
CA ASP A 215 -36.40 -4.01 8.35
C ASP A 215 -37.57 -4.99 8.18
N LYS A 216 -38.80 -4.54 8.48
CA LYS A 216 -39.99 -5.34 8.31
C LYS A 216 -40.52 -5.39 6.88
N VAL A 217 -39.98 -4.56 5.97
CA VAL A 217 -40.36 -4.60 4.56
C VAL A 217 -39.79 -5.87 3.93
N PRO A 218 -40.64 -6.75 3.36
CA PRO A 218 -40.18 -7.98 2.73
C PRO A 218 -39.23 -7.68 1.58
N GLU A 219 -38.13 -8.43 1.47
CA GLU A 219 -37.10 -8.22 0.47
C GLU A 219 -37.65 -8.24 -0.97
N ALA A 220 -38.57 -9.15 -1.26
CA ALA A 220 -39.23 -9.27 -2.56
C ALA A 220 -40.05 -8.04 -2.99
N SER A 221 -40.39 -7.14 -2.04
CA SER A 221 -41.17 -5.92 -2.30
C SER A 221 -40.37 -4.64 -2.02
N ARG A 222 -39.06 -4.77 -1.73
CA ARG A 222 -38.21 -3.60 -1.48
C ARG A 222 -37.91 -2.85 -2.76
N ALA A 223 -38.00 -1.53 -2.67
CA ALA A 223 -37.40 -0.58 -3.59
C ALA A 223 -36.39 0.23 -2.81
N THR A 224 -35.23 0.50 -3.37
CA THR A 224 -34.19 1.30 -2.72
C THR A 224 -34.11 2.66 -3.39
N PHE A 225 -34.07 3.71 -2.61
CA PHE A 225 -33.96 5.09 -3.05
C PHE A 225 -32.75 5.73 -2.35
N LYS A 226 -32.07 6.62 -3.05
CA LYS A 226 -30.94 7.35 -2.50
C LYS A 226 -31.34 8.23 -1.30
N ASP A 227 -32.50 8.88 -1.44
CA ASP A 227 -33.05 9.80 -0.43
C ASP A 227 -34.58 9.83 -0.49
N LYS A 228 -35.18 10.55 0.46
CA LYS A 228 -36.62 10.74 0.55
C LYS A 228 -37.23 11.44 -0.68
N ASP A 229 -36.48 12.39 -1.27
CA ASP A 229 -36.97 13.17 -2.42
C ASP A 229 -37.11 12.28 -3.65
N GLU A 230 -36.20 11.31 -3.83
CA GLU A 230 -36.28 10.30 -4.89
C GLU A 230 -37.48 9.37 -4.66
N ALA A 231 -37.70 8.93 -3.42
CA ALA A 231 -38.85 8.10 -3.06
C ALA A 231 -40.17 8.82 -3.31
N GLU A 232 -40.27 10.08 -2.91
CA GLU A 232 -41.46 10.91 -3.12
C GLU A 232 -41.76 11.19 -4.60
N LYS A 233 -40.71 11.47 -5.39
CA LYS A 233 -40.84 11.60 -6.86
C LYS A 233 -41.29 10.30 -7.52
N ALA A 234 -40.93 9.15 -6.95
CA ALA A 234 -41.36 7.82 -7.38
C ALA A 234 -42.80 7.47 -6.89
N GLY A 235 -43.48 8.40 -6.21
CA GLY A 235 -44.84 8.25 -5.74
C GLY A 235 -44.99 7.52 -4.40
N TYR A 236 -43.92 7.40 -3.63
CA TYR A 236 -43.96 6.82 -2.29
C TYR A 236 -44.28 7.92 -1.25
N LYS A 237 -44.81 7.52 -0.12
CA LYS A 237 -45.16 8.41 1.02
C LYS A 237 -44.46 7.91 2.27
N LEU A 238 -44.09 8.82 3.17
CA LEU A 238 -43.49 8.44 4.46
C LEU A 238 -44.45 7.52 5.25
N ALA A 239 -43.89 6.40 5.73
CA ALA A 239 -44.62 5.47 6.57
C ALA A 239 -44.99 6.15 7.91
N LYS A 240 -46.23 5.95 8.41
CA LYS A 240 -46.72 6.55 9.66
C LYS A 240 -45.88 6.13 10.88
N ASP A 241 -45.34 4.94 10.86
CA ASP A 241 -44.50 4.39 11.95
C ASP A 241 -43.10 5.02 12.00
N CYS A 242 -42.79 5.91 11.08
CA CYS A 242 -41.51 6.63 10.98
C CYS A 242 -41.69 8.16 11.17
N GLN A 243 -42.82 8.60 11.69
CA GLN A 243 -43.12 10.03 11.99
C GLN A 243 -42.70 10.41 13.42
#